data_261d4dbb74fd5b4e821a033df11e891f
#
_entry.id   261d4dbb74fd5b4e821a033df11e891f
#
_cell.length_a   1.000
_cell.length_b   1.000
_cell.length_c   1.000
_cell.angle_alpha   90.00
_cell.angle_beta   90.00
_cell.angle_gamma   90.00
#
_symmetry.space_group_name_H-M   'P 1'
#
loop_
_entity.id
_entity.type
_entity.pdbx_description
1 polymer ?
#
loop_
_entity_poly.entity_id
_entity_poly.type
_entity_poly.pdbx_seq_one_letter_code
_entity_poly.pdbx_strand_id
1 'polypeptide(L)'
;MFEHEIFGQYEELQKKARTRLIKMHYESNAGHAGGNLSALDILLCLHHAVIKKDDLFVLSKGHAAGALYITLWTMGKIPETELNTFHKDGTRLSGHPPVHGLPEVQFATGSLGHGLSLAAGLALAKKLKREKGRIYCLTSDGEWNEGSCWEALIFAHHHKLDNLTFVVDSNGLQGFGTTKEVADLGSLAEKFKIFGVETLEVNGHDPSSILSALKNNTTFKAIVAKTMKGKGASFMENKMEWHYLPMTKDQFLQATEELA
;
A
#
# COMPACT_ATOMS: atom_id res chain seq x y z
N MET A 1 -20.73 -13.99 15.74
CA MET A 1 -21.51 -13.97 14.48
C MET A 1 -20.99 -12.89 13.55
N PHE A 2 -20.83 -11.64 14.00
CA PHE A 2 -20.32 -10.53 13.15
C PHE A 2 -18.88 -10.68 12.60
N GLU A 3 -17.97 -11.29 13.33
CA GLU A 3 -16.58 -11.43 12.84
C GLU A 3 -16.47 -12.43 11.67
N HIS A 4 -17.14 -13.58 11.72
CA HIS A 4 -17.11 -14.56 10.63
C HIS A 4 -17.73 -14.05 9.31
N GLU A 5 -18.79 -13.26 9.37
CA GLU A 5 -19.39 -12.65 8.17
C GLU A 5 -18.46 -11.62 7.53
N ILE A 6 -17.76 -10.82 8.35
CA ILE A 6 -16.78 -9.85 7.84
C ILE A 6 -15.60 -10.57 7.18
N PHE A 7 -15.13 -11.69 7.73
CA PHE A 7 -14.01 -12.45 7.17
C PHE A 7 -14.34 -13.04 5.80
N GLY A 8 -15.49 -13.72 5.65
CA GLY A 8 -15.92 -14.29 4.36
C GLY A 8 -16.03 -13.22 3.26
N GLN A 9 -16.54 -12.04 3.61
CA GLN A 9 -16.60 -10.91 2.67
C GLN A 9 -15.21 -10.42 2.23
N TYR A 10 -14.21 -10.42 3.13
CA TYR A 10 -12.86 -10.02 2.77
C TYR A 10 -12.13 -11.07 1.91
N GLU A 11 -12.32 -12.36 2.14
CA GLU A 11 -11.74 -13.41 1.31
C GLU A 11 -12.23 -13.33 -0.15
N GLU A 12 -13.52 -13.16 -0.34
CA GLU A 12 -14.10 -12.96 -1.69
C GLU A 12 -13.59 -11.65 -2.33
N LEU A 13 -13.51 -10.58 -1.54
CA LEU A 13 -13.00 -9.30 -2.00
C LEU A 13 -11.54 -9.39 -2.42
N GLN A 14 -10.69 -10.04 -1.61
CA GLN A 14 -9.28 -10.27 -1.90
C GLN A 14 -9.10 -11.10 -3.19
N LYS A 15 -9.86 -12.19 -3.33
CA LYS A 15 -9.85 -13.04 -4.52
C LYS A 15 -10.24 -12.24 -5.76
N LYS A 16 -11.36 -11.54 -5.73
CA LYS A 16 -11.85 -10.69 -6.82
C LYS A 16 -10.83 -9.62 -7.21
N ALA A 17 -10.28 -8.94 -6.22
CA ALA A 17 -9.31 -7.86 -6.43
C ALA A 17 -7.99 -8.39 -7.01
N ARG A 18 -7.46 -9.52 -6.50
CA ARG A 18 -6.25 -10.15 -7.02
C ARG A 18 -6.39 -10.59 -8.46
N THR A 19 -7.47 -11.31 -8.76
CA THR A 19 -7.75 -11.78 -10.13
C THR A 19 -7.82 -10.61 -11.10
N ARG A 20 -8.51 -9.52 -10.71
CA ARG A 20 -8.62 -8.34 -11.56
C ARG A 20 -7.30 -7.58 -11.70
N LEU A 21 -6.48 -7.51 -10.64
CA LEU A 21 -5.16 -6.91 -10.66
C LEU A 21 -4.22 -7.63 -11.63
N ILE A 22 -4.16 -8.95 -11.54
CA ILE A 22 -3.38 -9.83 -12.43
C ILE A 22 -3.79 -9.57 -13.89
N LYS A 23 -5.09 -9.59 -14.17
CA LYS A 23 -5.62 -9.32 -15.51
C LYS A 23 -5.22 -7.94 -16.02
N MET A 24 -5.35 -6.91 -15.20
CA MET A 24 -5.00 -5.53 -15.56
C MET A 24 -3.52 -5.38 -15.91
N HIS A 25 -2.63 -5.97 -15.11
CA HIS A 25 -1.18 -5.96 -15.39
C HIS A 25 -0.81 -6.75 -16.64
N TYR A 26 -1.45 -7.89 -16.88
CA TYR A 26 -1.24 -8.67 -18.10
C TYR A 26 -1.67 -7.90 -19.36
N GLU A 27 -2.89 -7.35 -19.36
CA GLU A 27 -3.45 -6.61 -20.52
C GLU A 27 -2.68 -5.33 -20.84
N SER A 28 -2.09 -4.68 -19.84
CA SER A 28 -1.27 -3.48 -20.03
C SER A 28 0.21 -3.77 -20.33
N ASN A 29 0.63 -5.03 -20.23
CA ASN A 29 2.05 -5.43 -20.30
C ASN A 29 2.94 -4.64 -19.32
N ALA A 30 2.40 -4.30 -18.15
CA ALA A 30 3.06 -3.48 -17.14
C ALA A 30 3.78 -4.33 -16.09
N GLY A 31 4.94 -3.86 -15.64
CA GLY A 31 5.67 -4.39 -14.50
C GLY A 31 5.01 -4.08 -13.15
N HIS A 32 5.74 -4.25 -12.07
CA HIS A 32 5.35 -3.97 -10.67
C HIS A 32 4.24 -4.87 -10.10
N ALA A 33 3.80 -5.92 -10.81
CA ALA A 33 2.73 -6.81 -10.33
C ALA A 33 3.02 -7.38 -8.93
N GLY A 34 4.26 -7.80 -8.66
CA GLY A 34 4.64 -8.37 -7.37
C GLY A 34 4.44 -7.41 -6.19
N GLY A 35 4.87 -6.14 -6.34
CA GLY A 35 4.71 -5.10 -5.31
C GLY A 35 3.28 -4.58 -5.16
N ASN A 36 2.45 -4.71 -6.19
CA ASN A 36 1.02 -4.44 -6.14
C ASN A 36 0.28 -5.54 -5.36
N LEU A 37 0.61 -6.80 -5.61
CA LEU A 37 0.01 -7.94 -4.91
C LEU A 37 0.35 -7.97 -3.41
N SER A 38 1.56 -7.52 -3.01
CA SER A 38 1.90 -7.41 -1.58
C SER A 38 1.09 -6.32 -0.86
N ALA A 39 0.84 -5.19 -1.53
CA ALA A 39 0.15 -4.04 -0.95
C ALA A 39 -1.38 -4.17 -0.95
N LEU A 40 -1.95 -5.04 -1.79
CA LEU A 40 -3.38 -5.05 -2.09
C LEU A 40 -4.24 -5.26 -0.85
N ASP A 41 -3.93 -6.24 0.00
CA ASP A 41 -4.74 -6.56 1.18
C ASP A 41 -4.74 -5.42 2.20
N ILE A 42 -3.61 -4.74 2.35
CA ILE A 42 -3.48 -3.55 3.20
C ILE A 42 -4.38 -2.43 2.66
N LEU A 43 -4.35 -2.19 1.35
CA LEU A 43 -5.17 -1.17 0.71
C LEU A 43 -6.66 -1.47 0.82
N LEU A 44 -7.08 -2.72 0.60
CA LEU A 44 -8.47 -3.15 0.78
C LEU A 44 -8.94 -2.90 2.21
N CYS A 45 -8.16 -3.29 3.23
CA CYS A 45 -8.52 -3.05 4.63
C CYS A 45 -8.60 -1.54 4.95
N LEU A 46 -7.63 -0.75 4.51
CA LEU A 46 -7.62 0.70 4.75
C LEU A 46 -8.84 1.38 4.13
N HIS A 47 -9.13 1.12 2.87
CA HIS A 47 -10.15 1.86 2.13
C HIS A 47 -11.58 1.37 2.38
N HIS A 48 -11.79 0.07 2.64
CA HIS A 48 -13.13 -0.47 2.88
C HIS A 48 -13.60 -0.35 4.34
N ALA A 49 -12.67 -0.32 5.31
CA ALA A 49 -13.06 -0.36 6.73
C ALA A 49 -12.52 0.77 7.62
N VAL A 50 -11.42 1.42 7.23
CA VAL A 50 -10.70 2.31 8.13
C VAL A 50 -10.84 3.78 7.74
N ILE A 51 -10.56 4.13 6.49
CA ILE A 51 -10.56 5.51 5.99
C ILE A 51 -11.98 6.04 5.95
N LYS A 52 -12.20 7.15 6.64
CA LYS A 52 -13.48 7.87 6.74
C LYS A 52 -13.46 9.11 5.84
N LYS A 53 -14.60 9.79 5.75
CA LYS A 53 -14.82 10.95 4.88
C LYS A 53 -13.78 12.07 5.04
N ASP A 54 -13.35 12.34 6.26
CA ASP A 54 -12.43 13.43 6.56
C ASP A 54 -10.95 12.99 6.60
N ASP A 55 -10.70 11.69 6.40
CA ASP A 55 -9.36 11.14 6.37
C ASP A 55 -8.72 11.31 4.97
N LEU A 56 -7.39 11.35 4.94
CA LEU A 56 -6.64 11.41 3.69
C LEU A 56 -5.65 10.24 3.62
N PHE A 57 -5.37 9.79 2.41
CA PHE A 57 -4.45 8.71 2.13
C PHE A 57 -3.32 9.14 1.21
N VAL A 58 -2.09 8.71 1.51
CA VAL A 58 -0.90 8.91 0.68
C VAL A 58 -0.29 7.55 0.34
N LEU A 59 -0.24 7.19 -0.93
CA LEU A 59 0.48 6.03 -1.42
C LEU A 59 1.94 6.41 -1.66
N SER A 60 2.82 6.28 -0.65
CA SER A 60 4.24 6.63 -0.78
C SER A 60 4.97 5.70 -1.75
N LYS A 61 4.72 4.39 -1.68
CA LYS A 61 5.18 3.41 -2.67
C LYS A 61 4.36 3.50 -3.97
N GLY A 62 4.55 4.58 -4.72
CA GLY A 62 3.74 4.92 -5.90
C GLY A 62 3.68 3.82 -6.97
N HIS A 63 4.68 2.94 -7.04
CA HIS A 63 4.69 1.77 -7.93
C HIS A 63 3.61 0.70 -7.58
N ALA A 64 2.89 0.85 -6.46
CA ALA A 64 1.70 0.07 -6.13
C ALA A 64 0.39 0.75 -6.60
N ALA A 65 0.45 1.67 -7.57
CA ALA A 65 -0.71 2.36 -8.11
C ALA A 65 -1.79 1.42 -8.63
N GLY A 66 -1.41 0.32 -9.30
CA GLY A 66 -2.35 -0.69 -9.78
C GLY A 66 -3.23 -1.26 -8.65
N ALA A 67 -2.64 -1.58 -7.50
CA ALA A 67 -3.39 -2.06 -6.35
C ALA A 67 -4.34 -0.99 -5.77
N LEU A 68 -3.93 0.27 -5.77
CA LEU A 68 -4.81 1.39 -5.39
C LEU A 68 -5.99 1.52 -6.37
N TYR A 69 -5.76 1.45 -7.67
CA TYR A 69 -6.84 1.54 -8.67
C TYR A 69 -7.82 0.37 -8.57
N ILE A 70 -7.32 -0.84 -8.35
CA ILE A 70 -8.18 -2.01 -8.10
C ILE A 70 -8.98 -1.82 -6.82
N THR A 71 -8.38 -1.30 -5.76
CA THR A 71 -9.10 -0.99 -4.52
C THR A 71 -10.20 0.04 -4.76
N LEU A 72 -9.92 1.12 -5.48
CA LEU A 72 -10.93 2.14 -5.83
C LEU A 72 -12.03 1.58 -6.74
N TRP A 73 -11.68 0.65 -7.66
CA TRP A 73 -12.66 -0.06 -8.47
C TRP A 73 -13.59 -0.92 -7.61
N THR A 74 -13.06 -1.66 -6.63
CA THR A 74 -13.93 -2.47 -5.74
C THR A 74 -14.88 -1.62 -4.90
N MET A 75 -14.56 -0.33 -4.70
CA MET A 75 -15.42 0.66 -4.04
C MET A 75 -16.40 1.36 -5.01
N GLY A 76 -16.39 1.03 -6.30
CA GLY A 76 -17.21 1.67 -7.33
C GLY A 76 -16.76 3.07 -7.74
N LYS A 77 -15.56 3.52 -7.35
CA LYS A 77 -15.01 4.85 -7.67
C LYS A 77 -14.32 4.92 -9.03
N ILE A 78 -13.87 3.78 -9.54
CA ILE A 78 -13.32 3.61 -10.89
C ILE A 78 -14.23 2.60 -11.60
N PRO A 79 -14.78 2.89 -12.77
CA PRO A 79 -15.58 1.93 -13.52
C PRO A 79 -14.70 0.84 -14.14
N GLU A 80 -15.26 -0.37 -14.32
CA GLU A 80 -14.55 -1.54 -14.90
C GLU A 80 -13.92 -1.21 -16.25
N THR A 81 -14.64 -0.47 -17.09
CA THR A 81 -14.16 -0.10 -18.44
C THR A 81 -12.92 0.75 -18.41
N GLU A 82 -12.73 1.55 -17.37
CA GLU A 82 -11.57 2.43 -17.23
C GLU A 82 -10.30 1.66 -16.83
N LEU A 83 -10.41 0.55 -16.10
CA LEU A 83 -9.25 -0.29 -15.77
C LEU A 83 -8.50 -0.78 -17.02
N ASN A 84 -9.18 -0.88 -18.16
CA ASN A 84 -8.58 -1.25 -19.45
C ASN A 84 -7.68 -0.14 -20.03
N THR A 85 -7.68 1.05 -19.44
CA THR A 85 -6.80 2.17 -19.83
C THR A 85 -5.53 2.25 -18.98
N PHE A 86 -5.36 1.35 -18.01
CA PHE A 86 -4.17 1.33 -17.14
C PHE A 86 -2.89 1.32 -17.97
N HIS A 87 -1.96 2.20 -17.61
CA HIS A 87 -0.65 2.35 -18.26
C HIS A 87 -0.68 2.76 -19.75
N LYS A 88 -1.81 3.30 -20.24
CA LYS A 88 -1.92 3.85 -21.60
C LYS A 88 -1.72 5.37 -21.61
N ASP A 89 -1.32 5.91 -22.74
CA ASP A 89 -1.15 7.34 -22.92
C ASP A 89 -2.49 8.08 -22.71
N GLY A 90 -2.43 9.23 -22.05
CA GLY A 90 -3.59 10.08 -21.77
C GLY A 90 -4.55 9.55 -20.70
N THR A 91 -4.25 8.41 -20.07
CA THR A 91 -5.04 7.87 -18.94
C THR A 91 -4.77 8.60 -17.63
N ARG A 92 -5.76 8.63 -16.74
CA ARG A 92 -5.53 8.95 -15.32
C ARG A 92 -5.07 7.74 -14.49
N LEU A 93 -5.01 6.53 -15.08
CA LEU A 93 -4.54 5.31 -14.44
C LEU A 93 -3.11 4.98 -14.89
N SER A 94 -2.18 5.90 -14.66
CA SER A 94 -0.77 5.72 -14.98
C SER A 94 -0.07 4.74 -14.01
N GLY A 95 1.13 4.28 -14.37
CA GLY A 95 1.91 3.31 -13.57
C GLY A 95 2.30 3.80 -12.16
N HIS A 96 2.24 5.11 -11.94
CA HIS A 96 2.34 5.78 -10.62
C HIS A 96 1.16 6.72 -10.50
N PRO A 97 0.58 6.94 -9.29
CA PRO A 97 -0.66 7.69 -9.17
C PRO A 97 -0.45 9.17 -9.52
N PRO A 98 -1.21 9.70 -10.49
CA PRO A 98 -1.18 11.13 -10.81
C PRO A 98 -2.09 11.90 -9.83
N VAL A 99 -1.84 13.20 -9.67
CA VAL A 99 -2.69 14.07 -8.85
C VAL A 99 -3.99 14.46 -9.56
N HIS A 100 -4.07 14.29 -10.88
CA HIS A 100 -5.20 14.73 -11.68
C HIS A 100 -6.21 13.61 -11.93
N GLY A 101 -7.48 13.93 -11.76
CA GLY A 101 -8.60 13.07 -12.13
C GLY A 101 -8.98 11.99 -11.10
N LEU A 102 -8.25 11.85 -9.99
CA LEU A 102 -8.54 10.91 -8.89
C LEU A 102 -8.56 11.67 -7.56
N PRO A 103 -9.75 12.03 -7.03
CA PRO A 103 -9.87 12.78 -5.77
C PRO A 103 -9.23 12.09 -4.56
N GLU A 104 -9.11 10.76 -4.61
CA GLU A 104 -8.48 9.94 -3.58
C GLU A 104 -6.94 10.04 -3.57
N VAL A 105 -6.35 10.57 -4.63
CA VAL A 105 -4.89 10.75 -4.76
C VAL A 105 -4.54 12.19 -4.39
N GLN A 106 -3.96 12.37 -3.21
CA GLN A 106 -3.59 13.70 -2.71
C GLN A 106 -2.32 14.26 -3.36
N PHE A 107 -1.40 13.37 -3.73
CA PHE A 107 -0.11 13.71 -4.34
C PHE A 107 0.25 12.70 -5.42
N ALA A 108 0.85 13.15 -6.49
CA ALA A 108 1.60 12.28 -7.40
C ALA A 108 2.81 11.72 -6.64
N THR A 109 3.01 10.41 -6.72
CA THR A 109 4.09 9.71 -6.04
C THR A 109 4.82 8.77 -6.99
N GLY A 110 5.96 8.23 -6.55
CA GLY A 110 6.84 7.38 -7.36
C GLY A 110 8.30 7.57 -7.00
N SER A 111 8.67 8.81 -6.62
CA SER A 111 9.95 9.09 -5.98
C SER A 111 9.87 8.63 -4.52
N LEU A 112 10.52 7.51 -4.21
CA LEU A 112 10.49 6.93 -2.86
C LEU A 112 11.07 7.89 -1.82
N GLY A 113 10.64 7.75 -0.57
CA GLY A 113 11.07 8.58 0.55
C GLY A 113 10.29 9.88 0.75
N HIS A 114 9.42 10.28 -0.19
CA HIS A 114 8.72 11.57 -0.13
C HIS A 114 7.32 11.50 0.48
N GLY A 115 6.62 10.37 0.32
CA GLY A 115 5.21 10.27 0.71
C GLY A 115 4.97 10.45 2.21
N LEU A 116 5.89 9.97 3.06
CA LEU A 116 5.76 10.16 4.51
C LEU A 116 5.93 11.63 4.91
N SER A 117 6.84 12.37 4.26
CA SER A 117 7.01 13.82 4.48
C SER A 117 5.75 14.59 4.08
N LEU A 118 5.14 14.24 2.93
CA LEU A 118 3.89 14.83 2.48
C LEU A 118 2.73 14.50 3.44
N ALA A 119 2.66 13.26 3.92
CA ALA A 119 1.66 12.83 4.90
C ALA A 119 1.82 13.57 6.24
N ALA A 120 3.05 13.76 6.71
CA ALA A 120 3.35 14.53 7.91
C ALA A 120 2.95 16.01 7.76
N GLY A 121 3.19 16.60 6.58
CA GLY A 121 2.73 17.95 6.25
C GLY A 121 1.21 18.10 6.30
N LEU A 122 0.47 17.15 5.71
CA LEU A 122 -1.00 17.12 5.79
C LEU A 122 -1.49 16.96 7.24
N ALA A 123 -0.87 16.08 8.02
CA ALA A 123 -1.23 15.85 9.40
C ALA A 123 -1.04 17.11 10.27
N LEU A 124 0.09 17.81 10.08
CA LEU A 124 0.35 19.08 10.74
C LEU A 124 -0.65 20.16 10.30
N ALA A 125 -0.94 20.26 9.00
CA ALA A 125 -1.90 21.23 8.48
C ALA A 125 -3.28 21.06 9.09
N LYS A 126 -3.81 19.80 9.16
CA LYS A 126 -5.08 19.51 9.83
C LYS A 126 -5.04 19.90 11.31
N LYS A 127 -3.96 19.59 12.02
CA LYS A 127 -3.79 19.92 13.43
C LYS A 127 -3.79 21.43 13.69
N LEU A 128 -3.06 22.19 12.89
CA LEU A 128 -3.01 23.67 12.99
C LEU A 128 -4.35 24.32 12.67
N LYS A 129 -5.07 23.78 11.67
CA LYS A 129 -6.41 24.25 11.28
C LYS A 129 -7.52 23.72 12.19
N ARG A 130 -7.23 22.82 13.15
CA ARG A 130 -8.20 22.12 13.97
C ARG A 130 -9.24 21.35 13.17
N GLU A 131 -8.86 20.84 12.01
CA GLU A 131 -9.68 19.99 11.16
C GLU A 131 -9.69 18.54 11.69
N LYS A 132 -10.83 17.88 11.50
CA LYS A 132 -10.99 16.45 11.83
C LYS A 132 -10.32 15.57 10.77
N GLY A 133 -10.16 14.30 11.10
CA GLY A 133 -9.64 13.26 10.21
C GLY A 133 -8.17 12.96 10.43
N ARG A 134 -7.79 11.78 9.99
CA ARG A 134 -6.44 11.22 10.10
C ARG A 134 -5.78 11.17 8.73
N ILE A 135 -4.48 11.05 8.75
CA ILE A 135 -3.68 10.81 7.55
C ILE A 135 -3.13 9.39 7.64
N TYR A 136 -3.34 8.62 6.57
CA TYR A 136 -2.76 7.29 6.38
C TYR A 136 -1.73 7.35 5.27
N CYS A 137 -0.58 6.71 5.48
CA CYS A 137 0.49 6.64 4.48
C CYS A 137 0.94 5.20 4.31
N LEU A 138 0.96 4.69 3.07
CA LEU A 138 1.51 3.36 2.78
C LEU A 138 2.89 3.51 2.15
N THR A 139 3.91 3.05 2.88
CA THR A 139 5.31 2.99 2.46
C THR A 139 5.71 1.56 2.10
N SER A 140 6.90 1.36 1.54
CA SER A 140 7.56 0.06 1.40
C SER A 140 8.74 -0.05 2.36
N ASP A 141 9.21 -1.25 2.61
CA ASP A 141 10.40 -1.49 3.45
C ASP A 141 11.68 -0.93 2.84
N GLY A 142 11.91 -1.16 1.54
CA GLY A 142 13.06 -0.60 0.82
C GLY A 142 13.07 0.93 0.78
N GLU A 143 11.92 1.58 0.84
CA GLU A 143 11.80 3.04 0.90
C GLU A 143 12.46 3.64 2.15
N TRP A 144 12.61 2.87 3.22
CA TRP A 144 13.26 3.31 4.45
C TRP A 144 14.79 3.40 4.35
N ASN A 145 15.38 3.04 3.22
CA ASN A 145 16.76 3.40 2.89
C ASN A 145 16.90 4.88 2.51
N GLU A 146 15.82 5.57 2.19
CA GLU A 146 15.83 7.01 1.94
C GLU A 146 15.88 7.80 3.25
N GLY A 147 16.87 8.71 3.38
CA GLY A 147 17.06 9.52 4.59
C GLY A 147 15.84 10.38 4.94
N SER A 148 15.09 10.85 3.93
CA SER A 148 13.88 11.65 4.09
C SER A 148 12.76 10.94 4.86
N CYS A 149 12.69 9.61 4.83
CA CYS A 149 11.75 8.86 5.67
C CYS A 149 12.05 9.05 7.17
N TRP A 150 13.33 9.00 7.54
CA TRP A 150 13.77 9.19 8.93
C TRP A 150 13.58 10.64 9.39
N GLU A 151 13.87 11.61 8.52
CA GLU A 151 13.60 13.03 8.80
C GLU A 151 12.10 13.26 9.02
N ALA A 152 11.23 12.69 8.18
CA ALA A 152 9.78 12.78 8.34
C ALA A 152 9.30 12.12 9.65
N LEU A 153 9.89 10.97 10.04
CA LEU A 153 9.60 10.29 11.30
C LEU A 153 9.93 11.19 12.50
N ILE A 154 11.13 11.77 12.52
CA ILE A 154 11.59 12.69 13.58
C ILE A 154 10.67 13.89 13.65
N PHE A 155 10.35 14.49 12.50
CA PHE A 155 9.44 15.62 12.40
C PHE A 155 8.04 15.27 12.96
N ALA A 156 7.46 14.15 12.54
CA ALA A 156 6.14 13.73 12.99
C ALA A 156 6.09 13.46 14.49
N HIS A 157 7.13 12.83 15.04
CA HIS A 157 7.26 12.58 16.48
C HIS A 157 7.39 13.89 17.26
N HIS A 158 8.29 14.80 16.83
CA HIS A 158 8.50 16.11 17.48
C HIS A 158 7.21 16.95 17.54
N HIS A 159 6.47 17.00 16.42
CA HIS A 159 5.21 17.74 16.34
C HIS A 159 4.01 17.00 16.92
N LYS A 160 4.22 15.80 17.52
CA LYS A 160 3.18 14.99 18.14
C LYS A 160 1.99 14.80 17.18
N LEU A 161 2.25 14.35 15.95
CA LEU A 161 1.23 14.17 14.93
C LEU A 161 0.40 12.91 15.21
N ASP A 162 -0.37 12.95 16.28
CA ASP A 162 -1.25 11.88 16.75
C ASP A 162 -2.35 11.48 15.74
N ASN A 163 -2.57 12.32 14.73
CA ASN A 163 -3.46 12.10 13.60
C ASN A 163 -2.76 11.47 12.37
N LEU A 164 -1.51 11.00 12.49
CA LEU A 164 -0.79 10.29 11.43
C LEU A 164 -0.61 8.82 11.77
N THR A 165 -0.91 7.96 10.80
CA THR A 165 -0.58 6.52 10.83
C THR A 165 0.11 6.16 9.53
N PHE A 166 1.25 5.47 9.60
CA PHE A 166 1.86 4.91 8.41
C PHE A 166 1.96 3.39 8.51
N VAL A 167 1.81 2.75 7.36
CA VAL A 167 1.92 1.31 7.20
C VAL A 167 3.12 1.03 6.32
N VAL A 168 3.95 0.09 6.71
CA VAL A 168 5.08 -0.40 5.90
C VAL A 168 4.69 -1.72 5.28
N ASP A 169 4.60 -1.80 3.98
CA ASP A 169 4.54 -3.06 3.24
C ASP A 169 5.92 -3.72 3.29
N SER A 170 6.09 -4.64 4.25
CA SER A 170 7.38 -5.28 4.58
C SER A 170 7.46 -6.65 3.91
N ASN A 171 7.74 -6.65 2.61
CA ASN A 171 7.87 -7.87 1.81
C ASN A 171 9.31 -8.39 1.68
N GLY A 172 10.30 -7.68 2.21
CA GLY A 172 11.70 -8.08 2.23
C GLY A 172 12.46 -7.92 0.92
N LEU A 173 11.84 -7.35 -0.13
CA LEU A 173 12.41 -7.25 -1.48
C LEU A 173 12.36 -5.84 -2.03
N GLN A 174 13.48 -5.39 -2.58
CA GLN A 174 13.61 -4.15 -3.34
C GLN A 174 13.68 -4.43 -4.86
N GLY A 175 14.04 -3.42 -5.64
CA GLY A 175 14.28 -3.54 -7.08
C GLY A 175 15.61 -4.20 -7.44
N PHE A 176 16.54 -4.37 -6.49
CA PHE A 176 17.91 -4.86 -6.75
C PHE A 176 18.26 -6.12 -5.96
N GLY A 177 17.36 -6.63 -5.13
CA GLY A 177 17.59 -7.80 -4.29
C GLY A 177 16.76 -7.74 -3.01
N THR A 178 17.14 -8.54 -2.01
CA THR A 178 16.52 -8.47 -0.68
C THR A 178 16.89 -7.16 0.01
N THR A 179 16.03 -6.66 0.89
CA THR A 179 16.31 -5.47 1.69
C THR A 179 17.59 -5.64 2.50
N LYS A 180 17.87 -6.87 2.94
CA LYS A 180 19.08 -7.21 3.71
C LYS A 180 20.35 -7.16 2.85
N GLU A 181 20.31 -7.63 1.62
CA GLU A 181 21.49 -7.63 0.73
C GLU A 181 21.79 -6.25 0.16
N VAL A 182 20.76 -5.45 -0.13
CA VAL A 182 20.93 -4.12 -0.73
C VAL A 182 21.41 -3.11 0.29
N ALA A 183 20.69 -2.97 1.42
CA ALA A 183 21.10 -2.11 2.53
C ALA A 183 20.31 -2.51 3.78
N ASP A 184 20.94 -3.32 4.65
CA ASP A 184 20.28 -3.89 5.83
C ASP A 184 20.00 -2.83 6.90
N LEU A 185 18.76 -2.55 7.11
CA LEU A 185 18.30 -1.69 8.20
C LEU A 185 17.95 -2.47 9.48
N GLY A 186 18.06 -3.80 9.48
CA GLY A 186 17.58 -4.62 10.59
C GLY A 186 16.07 -4.47 10.81
N SER A 187 15.62 -4.57 12.06
CA SER A 187 14.19 -4.44 12.38
C SER A 187 13.73 -2.98 12.32
N LEU A 188 12.89 -2.67 11.33
CA LEU A 188 12.22 -1.36 11.25
C LEU A 188 11.32 -1.12 12.46
N ALA A 189 10.61 -2.16 12.92
CA ALA A 189 9.70 -2.03 14.07
C ALA A 189 10.44 -1.62 15.35
N GLU A 190 11.61 -2.19 15.61
CA GLU A 190 12.44 -1.81 16.76
C GLU A 190 12.96 -0.38 16.64
N LYS A 191 13.39 0.01 15.43
CA LYS A 191 13.84 1.38 15.19
C LYS A 191 12.73 2.41 15.41
N PHE A 192 11.52 2.15 14.93
CA PHE A 192 10.39 3.05 15.15
C PHE A 192 10.04 3.18 16.65
N LYS A 193 10.11 2.07 17.40
CA LYS A 193 9.92 2.09 18.86
C LYS A 193 10.98 2.94 19.57
N ILE A 194 12.25 2.87 19.13
CA ILE A 194 13.34 3.71 19.68
C ILE A 194 13.07 5.19 19.45
N PHE A 195 12.48 5.55 18.31
CA PHE A 195 12.01 6.93 18.03
C PHE A 195 10.73 7.30 18.78
N GLY A 196 10.19 6.44 19.66
CA GLY A 196 9.00 6.72 20.46
C GLY A 196 7.69 6.59 19.70
N VAL A 197 7.68 5.90 18.54
CA VAL A 197 6.47 5.65 17.75
C VAL A 197 5.77 4.39 18.25
N GLU A 198 4.45 4.47 18.50
CA GLU A 198 3.65 3.27 18.77
C GLU A 198 3.72 2.35 17.54
N THR A 199 4.30 1.16 17.71
CA THR A 199 4.61 0.29 16.58
C THR A 199 4.05 -1.11 16.79
N LEU A 200 3.32 -1.60 15.79
CA LEU A 200 2.77 -2.95 15.75
C LEU A 200 3.31 -3.69 14.51
N GLU A 201 3.57 -4.99 14.67
CA GLU A 201 3.86 -5.90 13.57
C GLU A 201 2.65 -6.79 13.33
N VAL A 202 2.25 -6.95 12.06
CA VAL A 202 1.06 -7.70 11.68
C VAL A 202 1.32 -8.60 10.47
N ASN A 203 0.49 -9.63 10.29
CA ASN A 203 0.39 -10.33 9.01
C ASN A 203 -0.36 -9.41 8.03
N GLY A 204 0.36 -8.90 7.01
CA GLY A 204 -0.17 -7.97 6.02
C GLY A 204 -1.11 -8.60 4.98
N HIS A 205 -1.36 -9.92 5.06
CA HIS A 205 -2.34 -10.63 4.23
C HIS A 205 -3.56 -11.12 5.02
N ASP A 206 -3.56 -10.90 6.35
CA ASP A 206 -4.69 -11.24 7.23
C ASP A 206 -5.49 -9.98 7.57
N PRO A 207 -6.72 -9.81 7.03
CA PRO A 207 -7.57 -8.66 7.32
C PRO A 207 -7.81 -8.45 8.81
N SER A 208 -7.93 -9.52 9.61
CA SER A 208 -8.19 -9.40 11.04
C SER A 208 -7.00 -8.77 11.77
N SER A 209 -5.80 -9.18 11.43
CA SER A 209 -4.55 -8.67 11.99
C SER A 209 -4.39 -7.18 11.65
N ILE A 210 -4.61 -6.81 10.37
CA ILE A 210 -4.53 -5.43 9.89
C ILE A 210 -5.57 -4.54 10.58
N LEU A 211 -6.84 -4.95 10.57
CA LEU A 211 -7.94 -4.17 11.12
C LEU A 211 -7.83 -4.01 12.64
N SER A 212 -7.36 -5.05 13.35
CA SER A 212 -7.10 -4.97 14.78
C SER A 212 -6.03 -3.93 15.10
N ALA A 213 -4.94 -3.88 14.35
CA ALA A 213 -3.87 -2.89 14.53
C ALA A 213 -4.32 -1.45 14.22
N LEU A 214 -5.28 -1.30 13.30
CA LEU A 214 -5.83 -0.01 12.89
C LEU A 214 -7.00 0.47 13.78
N LYS A 215 -7.48 -0.35 14.71
CA LYS A 215 -8.47 0.07 15.70
C LYS A 215 -7.86 1.08 16.70
N ASN A 216 -8.70 1.99 17.20
CA ASN A 216 -8.35 2.95 18.27
C ASN A 216 -7.10 3.79 17.97
N ASN A 217 -7.00 4.29 16.77
CA ASN A 217 -5.91 5.13 16.31
C ASN A 217 -6.01 6.54 16.93
N THR A 218 -5.36 6.76 18.07
CA THR A 218 -5.31 8.07 18.76
C THR A 218 -3.91 8.61 18.95
N THR A 219 -2.91 7.90 18.40
CA THR A 219 -1.48 8.21 18.53
C THR A 219 -0.81 8.28 17.17
N PHE A 220 0.42 8.81 17.12
CA PHE A 220 1.31 8.60 15.99
C PHE A 220 1.72 7.12 15.95
N LYS A 221 1.34 6.42 14.89
CA LYS A 221 1.43 4.96 14.84
C LYS A 221 2.12 4.46 13.57
N ALA A 222 2.95 3.45 13.75
CA ALA A 222 3.57 2.65 12.70
C ALA A 222 2.99 1.23 12.69
N ILE A 223 2.65 0.70 11.52
CA ILE A 223 2.27 -0.70 11.36
C ILE A 223 3.24 -1.32 10.36
N VAL A 224 4.04 -2.27 10.81
CA VAL A 224 4.91 -3.07 9.94
C VAL A 224 4.15 -4.31 9.50
N ALA A 225 3.58 -4.25 8.32
CA ALA A 225 2.80 -5.34 7.75
C ALA A 225 3.73 -6.31 7.02
N LYS A 226 3.93 -7.50 7.58
CA LYS A 226 4.71 -8.57 6.95
C LYS A 226 3.90 -9.12 5.79
N THR A 227 4.41 -8.97 4.59
CA THR A 227 3.76 -9.36 3.34
C THR A 227 4.66 -10.26 2.50
N MET A 228 4.11 -10.75 1.42
CA MET A 228 4.80 -11.54 0.41
C MET A 228 4.68 -10.84 -0.94
N LYS A 229 5.81 -10.45 -1.53
CA LYS A 229 5.83 -9.94 -2.90
C LYS A 229 5.29 -10.99 -3.86
N GLY A 230 4.31 -10.63 -4.70
CA GLY A 230 3.71 -11.58 -5.63
C GLY A 230 2.64 -12.51 -5.04
N LYS A 231 2.10 -12.20 -3.86
CA LYS A 231 1.12 -13.04 -3.13
C LYS A 231 -0.05 -13.48 -3.99
N GLY A 232 -0.23 -14.82 -4.07
CA GLY A 232 -1.32 -15.46 -4.81
C GLY A 232 -0.99 -15.84 -6.24
N ALA A 233 0.27 -15.66 -6.68
CA ALA A 233 0.80 -16.18 -7.94
C ALA A 233 2.12 -16.91 -7.64
N SER A 234 2.11 -18.24 -7.61
CA SER A 234 3.22 -19.07 -7.09
C SER A 234 4.56 -18.78 -7.77
N PHE A 235 4.54 -18.48 -9.07
CA PHE A 235 5.73 -18.13 -9.84
C PHE A 235 6.27 -16.72 -9.52
N MET A 236 5.48 -15.84 -8.86
CA MET A 236 5.89 -14.49 -8.46
C MET A 236 6.33 -14.42 -6.99
N GLU A 237 5.85 -15.32 -6.15
CA GLU A 237 6.03 -15.23 -4.70
C GLU A 237 7.51 -15.20 -4.32
N ASN A 238 7.88 -14.14 -3.55
CA ASN A 238 9.24 -13.89 -3.07
C ASN A 238 10.32 -13.78 -4.17
N LYS A 239 9.96 -13.32 -5.36
CA LYS A 239 10.90 -13.14 -6.46
C LYS A 239 11.03 -11.67 -6.85
N MET A 240 12.28 -11.20 -6.88
CA MET A 240 12.65 -9.81 -7.14
C MET A 240 12.30 -9.36 -8.56
N GLU A 241 12.44 -10.23 -9.55
CA GLU A 241 12.20 -9.91 -10.97
C GLU A 241 10.78 -9.37 -11.22
N TRP A 242 9.81 -9.71 -10.39
CA TRP A 242 8.43 -9.18 -10.47
C TRP A 242 8.29 -7.74 -9.96
N HIS A 243 9.41 -7.11 -9.69
CA HIS A 243 9.48 -5.66 -9.59
C HIS A 243 9.39 -4.98 -10.97
N TYR A 244 9.92 -5.63 -12.02
CA TYR A 244 10.04 -5.03 -13.35
C TYR A 244 9.33 -5.79 -14.46
N LEU A 245 9.27 -7.13 -14.39
CA LEU A 245 8.82 -7.95 -15.48
C LEU A 245 7.30 -7.92 -15.67
N PRO A 246 6.82 -7.82 -16.92
CA PRO A 246 5.45 -8.16 -17.27
C PRO A 246 5.25 -9.67 -17.33
N MET A 247 3.99 -10.12 -17.25
CA MET A 247 3.63 -11.53 -17.36
C MET A 247 3.55 -12.01 -18.80
N THR A 248 4.01 -13.24 -19.06
CA THR A 248 3.68 -13.97 -20.29
C THR A 248 2.23 -14.49 -20.24
N LYS A 249 1.73 -14.95 -21.40
CA LYS A 249 0.39 -15.55 -21.48
C LYS A 249 0.25 -16.80 -20.58
N ASP A 250 1.25 -17.67 -20.58
CA ASP A 250 1.22 -18.91 -19.80
C ASP A 250 1.21 -18.60 -18.27
N GLN A 251 2.01 -17.62 -17.86
CA GLN A 251 2.03 -17.13 -16.49
C GLN A 251 0.69 -16.49 -16.07
N PHE A 252 0.05 -15.75 -16.97
CA PHE A 252 -1.28 -15.20 -16.71
C PHE A 252 -2.33 -16.30 -16.55
N LEU A 253 -2.31 -17.34 -17.41
CA LEU A 253 -3.20 -18.48 -17.30
C LEU A 253 -2.98 -19.24 -15.98
N GLN A 254 -1.73 -19.52 -15.62
CA GLN A 254 -1.37 -20.16 -14.35
C GLN A 254 -1.88 -19.34 -13.15
N ALA A 255 -1.62 -18.04 -13.10
CA ALA A 255 -2.10 -17.19 -12.01
C ALA A 255 -3.64 -17.17 -11.91
N THR A 256 -4.33 -17.22 -13.06
CA THR A 256 -5.79 -17.26 -13.09
C THR A 256 -6.33 -18.57 -12.51
N GLU A 257 -5.69 -19.71 -12.80
CA GLU A 257 -6.02 -21.02 -12.24
C GLU A 257 -5.75 -21.08 -10.74
N GLU A 258 -4.62 -20.55 -10.28
CA GLU A 258 -4.25 -20.53 -8.85
C GLU A 258 -5.20 -19.64 -8.01
N LEU A 259 -5.84 -18.66 -8.62
CA LEU A 259 -6.80 -17.75 -7.99
C LEU A 259 -8.27 -18.16 -8.18
N ALA A 260 -8.56 -19.20 -8.97
CA ALA A 260 -9.91 -19.69 -9.17
C ALA A 260 -10.42 -20.43 -7.93
#